data_4b11dbc9d6d77f079784c8bf3785ebdf
#
_entry.id   4b11dbc9d6d77f079784c8bf3785ebdf
#
_cell.length_a   1.000
_cell.length_b   1.000
_cell.length_c   1.000
_cell.angle_alpha   90.00
_cell.angle_beta   90.00
_cell.angle_gamma   90.00
#
_symmetry.space_group_name_H-M   'P 1'
#
loop_
_entity.id
_entity.type
_entity.pdbx_description
1 polymer ?
#
loop_
_entity_poly.entity_id
_entity_poly.type
_entity_poly.pdbx_seq_one_letter_code
_entity_poly.pdbx_strand_id
1 'polypeptide(L)'
;MGDALSTYFEARATAEAYANVNAGLPCGFREGHGAPAKSTKAAMALAALCYDTLMEDGVKAKQACESKAVTPALENIIEACILHSGLGFESGGLAAAHAIHDGLTILEGTHKYFHGEKVAFGTLAQLALENAPTEEIEEVLDFCIALGLPVCLADIGVNSITDQELRAVAEKACIPEESVHSMPFPVTAESVAAAIITADRIGSSYKNCCLAD
;
A
#
# COMPACT_ATOMS: atom_id res chain seq x y z
N MET A 1 3.77 -7.00 -7.16
CA MET A 1 3.37 -5.65 -7.61
C MET A 1 2.49 -4.93 -6.59
N GLY A 2 1.49 -5.56 -5.97
CA GLY A 2 0.63 -4.87 -5.00
C GLY A 2 1.36 -4.28 -3.80
N ASP A 3 2.37 -4.96 -3.29
CA ASP A 3 3.25 -4.46 -2.24
C ASP A 3 4.15 -3.31 -2.74
N ALA A 4 4.78 -3.51 -3.90
CA ALA A 4 5.63 -2.50 -4.51
C ALA A 4 4.89 -1.19 -4.88
N LEU A 5 3.57 -1.26 -5.11
CA LEU A 5 2.71 -0.11 -5.37
C LEU A 5 2.69 0.88 -4.19
N SER A 6 2.64 0.37 -2.96
CA SER A 6 2.60 1.22 -1.76
C SER A 6 3.88 2.00 -1.53
N THR A 7 5.02 1.48 -2.02
CA THR A 7 6.36 2.03 -1.75
C THR A 7 6.45 3.53 -2.02
N TYR A 8 5.90 4.01 -3.13
CA TYR A 8 5.93 5.43 -3.48
C TYR A 8 5.07 6.28 -2.52
N PHE A 9 3.85 5.86 -2.28
CA PHE A 9 2.89 6.61 -1.47
C PHE A 9 3.33 6.69 -0.01
N GLU A 10 3.82 5.59 0.53
CA GLU A 10 4.29 5.54 1.91
C GLU A 10 5.61 6.29 2.10
N ALA A 11 6.55 6.18 1.17
CA ALA A 11 7.78 6.96 1.19
C ALA A 11 7.49 8.46 1.08
N ARG A 12 6.52 8.87 0.25
CA ARG A 12 6.04 10.25 0.14
C ARG A 12 5.51 10.76 1.48
N ALA A 13 4.57 10.04 2.08
CA ALA A 13 3.99 10.41 3.37
C ALA A 13 5.05 10.51 4.47
N THR A 14 5.95 9.52 4.57
CA THR A 14 7.05 9.51 5.54
C THR A 14 8.01 10.69 5.37
N ALA A 15 8.33 11.03 4.11
CA ALA A 15 9.20 12.17 3.81
C ALA A 15 8.54 13.51 4.17
N GLU A 16 7.25 13.68 3.85
CA GLU A 16 6.46 14.86 4.19
C GLU A 16 6.30 15.04 5.71
N ALA A 17 6.08 13.94 6.43
CA ALA A 17 6.03 13.93 7.88
C ALA A 17 7.38 14.19 8.55
N TYR A 18 8.48 14.15 7.78
CA TYR A 18 9.83 14.10 8.32
C TYR A 18 9.99 12.99 9.38
N ALA A 19 9.30 11.86 9.17
CA ALA A 19 9.34 10.71 10.04
C ALA A 19 10.65 9.89 9.84
N ASN A 20 10.90 8.92 10.72
CA ASN A 20 12.03 8.03 10.57
C ASN A 20 11.73 6.95 9.53
N VAL A 21 12.73 6.61 8.73
CA VAL A 21 12.64 5.53 7.76
C VAL A 21 13.07 4.19 8.37
N ASN A 22 12.72 3.09 7.72
CA ASN A 22 12.98 1.75 8.22
C ASN A 22 14.47 1.46 8.45
N ALA A 23 15.36 1.94 7.56
CA ALA A 23 16.81 1.79 7.70
C ALA A 23 17.39 2.38 8.99
N GLY A 24 16.70 3.35 9.61
CA GLY A 24 17.08 3.94 10.90
C GLY A 24 16.54 3.23 12.12
N LEU A 25 15.66 2.26 11.91
CA LEU A 25 15.01 1.51 12.98
C LEU A 25 15.57 0.09 13.01
N PRO A 26 15.95 -0.46 14.19
CA PRO A 26 16.29 -1.86 14.27
C PRO A 26 15.06 -2.69 13.87
N CYS A 27 15.28 -3.72 13.08
CA CYS A 27 14.23 -4.68 12.76
C CYS A 27 13.68 -5.25 14.09
N GLY A 28 12.42 -4.92 14.40
CA GLY A 28 11.80 -5.30 15.66
C GLY A 28 11.91 -4.27 16.80
N PHE A 29 12.02 -2.98 16.52
CA PHE A 29 11.92 -1.87 17.49
C PHE A 29 12.56 -2.17 18.86
N ARG A 30 13.84 -2.50 18.88
CA ARG A 30 14.57 -2.59 20.15
C ARG A 30 15.07 -1.19 20.49
N GLU A 31 14.54 -0.63 21.55
CA GLU A 31 15.04 0.61 22.14
C GLU A 31 16.58 0.59 22.23
N GLY A 32 17.22 1.59 21.63
CA GLY A 32 18.65 1.84 21.79
C GLY A 32 19.59 1.38 20.69
N HIS A 33 19.12 0.81 19.58
CA HIS A 33 19.97 0.34 18.49
C HIS A 33 19.56 0.91 17.13
N GLY A 34 20.00 2.08 16.80
CA GLY A 34 19.85 2.72 15.51
C GLY A 34 19.80 4.24 15.65
N ALA A 35 20.50 4.97 14.82
CA ALA A 35 20.36 6.41 14.75
C ALA A 35 19.07 6.73 13.97
N PRO A 36 18.29 7.75 14.36
CA PRO A 36 17.18 8.24 13.56
C PRO A 36 17.67 8.55 12.14
N ALA A 37 17.07 7.92 11.15
CA ALA A 37 17.36 8.15 9.74
C ALA A 37 16.14 8.73 9.04
N LYS A 38 16.37 9.63 8.11
CA LYS A 38 15.30 10.30 7.35
C LYS A 38 15.39 9.90 5.88
N SER A 39 14.27 9.98 5.18
CA SER A 39 14.23 9.76 3.75
C SER A 39 15.20 10.69 3.03
N THR A 40 15.82 10.17 1.98
CA THR A 40 16.77 10.91 1.13
C THR A 40 16.16 11.14 -0.24
N LYS A 41 16.71 12.11 -0.99
CA LYS A 41 16.32 12.31 -2.39
C LYS A 41 16.55 11.06 -3.24
N ALA A 42 17.58 10.26 -2.94
CA ALA A 42 17.85 9.01 -3.64
C ALA A 42 16.77 7.96 -3.34
N ALA A 43 16.35 7.82 -2.07
CA ALA A 43 15.28 6.92 -1.69
C ALA A 43 13.95 7.29 -2.37
N MET A 44 13.60 8.58 -2.37
CA MET A 44 12.41 9.06 -3.07
C MET A 44 12.48 8.86 -4.57
N ALA A 45 13.65 9.02 -5.18
CA ALA A 45 13.83 8.74 -6.61
C ALA A 45 13.66 7.24 -6.93
N LEU A 46 14.12 6.34 -6.06
CA LEU A 46 13.90 4.91 -6.21
C LEU A 46 12.43 4.52 -6.02
N ALA A 47 11.74 5.11 -5.03
CA ALA A 47 10.32 4.88 -4.82
C ALA A 47 9.48 5.38 -6.01
N ALA A 48 9.81 6.56 -6.56
CA ALA A 48 9.15 7.08 -7.76
C ALA A 48 9.44 6.20 -8.99
N LEU A 49 10.70 5.78 -9.19
CA LEU A 49 11.08 4.87 -10.28
C LEU A 49 10.35 3.53 -10.17
N CYS A 50 10.14 3.03 -8.94
CA CYS A 50 9.32 1.84 -8.72
C CYS A 50 7.90 2.04 -9.25
N TYR A 51 7.25 3.11 -8.83
CA TYR A 51 5.88 3.45 -9.26
C TYR A 51 5.78 3.61 -10.77
N ASP A 52 6.65 4.43 -11.38
CA ASP A 52 6.66 4.68 -12.81
C ASP A 52 6.83 3.37 -13.61
N THR A 53 7.73 2.49 -13.17
CA THR A 53 7.96 1.18 -13.80
C THR A 53 6.74 0.28 -13.68
N LEU A 54 6.06 0.28 -12.51
CA LEU A 54 4.82 -0.48 -12.32
C LEU A 54 3.74 -0.02 -13.29
N MET A 55 3.52 1.29 -13.40
CA MET A 55 2.49 1.86 -14.29
C MET A 55 2.81 1.59 -15.76
N GLU A 56 4.07 1.71 -16.18
CA GLU A 56 4.47 1.50 -17.57
C GLU A 56 4.42 0.03 -17.99
N ASP A 57 4.93 -0.87 -17.16
CA ASP A 57 5.22 -2.25 -17.56
C ASP A 57 4.37 -3.32 -16.86
N GLY A 58 3.61 -2.97 -15.81
CA GLY A 58 2.90 -3.95 -14.98
C GLY A 58 1.95 -4.86 -15.76
N VAL A 59 1.11 -4.29 -16.61
CA VAL A 59 0.15 -5.07 -17.43
C VAL A 59 0.88 -5.93 -18.46
N LYS A 60 1.90 -5.37 -19.13
CA LYS A 60 2.72 -6.09 -20.12
C LYS A 60 3.46 -7.26 -19.46
N ALA A 61 3.99 -7.05 -18.26
CA ALA A 61 4.69 -8.07 -17.49
C ALA A 61 3.75 -9.20 -17.03
N LYS A 62 2.52 -8.87 -16.59
CA LYS A 62 1.50 -9.87 -16.26
C LYS A 62 1.20 -10.76 -17.45
N GLN A 63 0.95 -10.18 -18.62
CA GLN A 63 0.66 -10.92 -19.85
C GLN A 63 1.85 -11.80 -20.27
N ALA A 64 3.08 -11.29 -20.17
CA ALA A 64 4.30 -12.06 -20.43
C ALA A 64 4.43 -13.26 -19.47
N CYS A 65 4.20 -13.04 -18.19
CA CYS A 65 4.26 -14.09 -17.17
C CYS A 65 3.20 -15.17 -17.42
N GLU A 66 1.96 -14.81 -17.71
CA GLU A 66 0.87 -15.73 -18.02
C GLU A 66 1.17 -16.56 -19.30
N SER A 67 1.84 -15.92 -20.26
CA SER A 67 2.30 -16.56 -21.51
C SER A 67 3.61 -17.34 -21.35
N LYS A 68 4.22 -17.37 -20.17
CA LYS A 68 5.53 -17.96 -19.88
C LYS A 68 6.64 -17.41 -20.77
N ALA A 69 6.57 -16.14 -21.13
CA ALA A 69 7.53 -15.43 -21.95
C ALA A 69 8.40 -14.50 -21.09
N VAL A 70 9.70 -14.51 -21.34
CA VAL A 70 10.61 -13.51 -20.74
C VAL A 70 10.68 -12.33 -21.71
N THR A 71 10.29 -11.15 -21.19
CA THR A 71 10.28 -9.91 -21.96
C THR A 71 10.96 -8.81 -21.14
N PRO A 72 11.43 -7.73 -21.79
CA PRO A 72 11.96 -6.58 -21.04
C PRO A 72 11.01 -6.03 -19.98
N ALA A 73 9.71 -5.99 -20.27
CA ALA A 73 8.71 -5.54 -19.29
C ALA A 73 8.65 -6.45 -18.05
N LEU A 74 8.77 -7.79 -18.23
CA LEU A 74 8.81 -8.70 -17.10
C LEU A 74 10.10 -8.51 -16.27
N GLU A 75 11.24 -8.33 -16.91
CA GLU A 75 12.52 -8.07 -16.24
C GLU A 75 12.49 -6.74 -15.48
N ASN A 76 11.95 -5.69 -16.09
CA ASN A 76 11.76 -4.38 -15.43
C ASN A 76 10.87 -4.49 -14.18
N ILE A 77 9.79 -5.24 -14.24
CA ILE A 77 8.90 -5.44 -13.09
C ILE A 77 9.56 -6.29 -11.99
N ILE A 78 10.39 -7.26 -12.34
CA ILE A 78 11.16 -8.01 -11.35
C ILE A 78 12.15 -7.07 -10.65
N GLU A 79 12.85 -6.23 -11.39
CA GLU A 79 13.75 -5.22 -10.82
C GLU A 79 12.98 -4.23 -9.92
N ALA A 80 11.86 -3.70 -10.40
CA ALA A 80 11.03 -2.78 -9.63
C ALA A 80 10.55 -3.39 -8.31
N CYS A 81 10.03 -4.62 -8.34
CA CYS A 81 9.50 -5.28 -7.15
C CYS A 81 10.58 -5.70 -6.15
N ILE A 82 11.80 -6.02 -6.61
CA ILE A 82 12.86 -6.53 -5.74
C ILE A 82 13.79 -5.40 -5.30
N LEU A 83 14.31 -4.63 -6.27
CA LEU A 83 15.34 -3.64 -6.00
C LEU A 83 14.74 -2.27 -5.66
N HIS A 84 13.91 -1.71 -6.54
CA HIS A 84 13.39 -0.37 -6.35
C HIS A 84 12.45 -0.31 -5.14
N SER A 85 11.52 -1.26 -5.02
CA SER A 85 10.64 -1.35 -3.87
C SER A 85 11.43 -1.68 -2.60
N GLY A 86 12.33 -2.67 -2.64
CA GLY A 86 13.13 -3.08 -1.48
C GLY A 86 13.95 -1.92 -0.89
N LEU A 87 14.70 -1.19 -1.71
CA LEU A 87 15.46 -0.03 -1.27
C LEU A 87 14.56 1.19 -1.00
N GLY A 88 13.48 1.31 -1.77
CA GLY A 88 12.52 2.40 -1.64
C GLY A 88 11.82 2.39 -0.29
N PHE A 89 11.29 1.23 0.14
CA PHE A 89 10.63 1.15 1.45
C PHE A 89 11.63 1.19 2.62
N GLU A 90 12.79 0.50 2.49
CA GLU A 90 13.80 0.47 3.55
C GLU A 90 14.33 1.88 3.87
N SER A 91 14.58 2.67 2.84
CA SER A 91 15.17 4.01 2.95
C SER A 91 14.14 5.14 2.79
N GLY A 92 12.94 4.85 2.34
CA GLY A 92 11.82 5.79 2.21
C GLY A 92 10.85 5.76 3.38
N GLY A 93 10.65 4.59 3.97
CA GLY A 93 9.76 4.36 5.11
C GLY A 93 8.41 3.77 4.72
N LEU A 94 7.66 3.34 5.73
CA LEU A 94 6.28 2.88 5.65
C LEU A 94 5.34 3.89 6.33
N ALA A 95 4.05 3.81 6.00
CA ALA A 95 3.03 4.69 6.54
C ALA A 95 1.68 3.96 6.76
N ALA A 96 0.57 4.48 6.22
CA ALA A 96 -0.75 3.93 6.53
C ALA A 96 -1.07 2.64 5.78
N ALA A 97 -0.56 2.41 4.56
CA ALA A 97 -0.92 1.24 3.77
C ALA A 97 -0.53 -0.07 4.47
N HIS A 98 0.67 -0.17 4.99
CA HIS A 98 1.13 -1.32 5.75
C HIS A 98 0.47 -1.44 7.13
N ALA A 99 0.29 -0.34 7.84
CA ALA A 99 -0.42 -0.35 9.13
C ALA A 99 -1.87 -0.85 8.97
N ILE A 100 -2.58 -0.42 7.91
CA ILE A 100 -3.92 -0.90 7.59
C ILE A 100 -3.88 -2.38 7.21
N HIS A 101 -2.90 -2.83 6.41
CA HIS A 101 -2.69 -4.25 6.14
C HIS A 101 -2.55 -5.04 7.45
N ASP A 102 -1.71 -4.60 8.38
CA ASP A 102 -1.51 -5.26 9.68
C ASP A 102 -2.79 -5.28 10.51
N GLY A 103 -3.56 -4.20 10.47
CA GLY A 103 -4.91 -4.18 11.03
C GLY A 103 -5.83 -5.24 10.43
N LEU A 104 -5.87 -5.35 9.10
CA LEU A 104 -6.72 -6.31 8.39
C LEU A 104 -6.35 -7.77 8.68
N THR A 105 -5.12 -8.07 9.13
CA THR A 105 -4.70 -9.44 9.46
C THR A 105 -5.45 -10.06 10.64
N ILE A 106 -6.14 -9.28 11.47
CA ILE A 106 -6.99 -9.84 12.56
C ILE A 106 -8.27 -10.50 12.04
N LEU A 107 -8.67 -10.21 10.80
CA LEU A 107 -9.86 -10.77 10.18
C LEU A 107 -9.53 -12.11 9.52
N GLU A 108 -10.12 -13.21 9.99
CA GLU A 108 -9.86 -14.57 9.50
C GLU A 108 -10.06 -14.68 7.98
N GLY A 109 -11.05 -13.98 7.42
CA GLY A 109 -11.34 -13.98 5.98
C GLY A 109 -10.17 -13.55 5.10
N THR A 110 -9.23 -12.73 5.65
CA THR A 110 -8.09 -12.21 4.92
C THR A 110 -6.88 -13.15 4.90
N HIS A 111 -6.85 -14.20 5.71
CA HIS A 111 -5.66 -15.04 5.90
C HIS A 111 -5.23 -15.84 4.67
N LYS A 112 -6.14 -16.10 3.74
CA LYS A 112 -5.85 -16.81 2.48
C LYS A 112 -5.25 -15.91 1.39
N TYR A 113 -5.25 -14.59 1.59
CA TYR A 113 -4.74 -13.63 0.64
C TYR A 113 -3.28 -13.28 0.96
N PHE A 114 -2.51 -13.04 -0.10
CA PHE A 114 -1.11 -12.66 0.05
C PHE A 114 -0.95 -11.29 0.69
N HIS A 115 0.23 -11.05 1.26
CA HIS A 115 0.61 -9.78 1.85
C HIS A 115 0.33 -8.60 0.89
N GLY A 116 0.92 -8.63 -0.30
CA GLY A 116 0.80 -7.56 -1.28
C GLY A 116 -0.62 -7.34 -1.82
N GLU A 117 -1.51 -8.33 -1.75
CA GLU A 117 -2.93 -8.14 -2.09
C GLU A 117 -3.60 -7.23 -1.04
N LYS A 118 -3.36 -7.51 0.23
CA LYS A 118 -3.90 -6.67 1.32
C LYS A 118 -3.26 -5.28 1.36
N VAL A 119 -1.96 -5.18 1.05
CA VAL A 119 -1.25 -3.89 0.94
C VAL A 119 -1.79 -3.05 -0.23
N ALA A 120 -2.15 -3.66 -1.36
CA ALA A 120 -2.79 -2.93 -2.48
C ALA A 120 -4.09 -2.25 -2.05
N PHE A 121 -4.96 -2.94 -1.32
CA PHE A 121 -6.14 -2.33 -0.71
C PHE A 121 -5.77 -1.28 0.35
N GLY A 122 -4.74 -1.56 1.17
CA GLY A 122 -4.20 -0.62 2.15
C GLY A 122 -3.73 0.70 1.52
N THR A 123 -3.15 0.63 0.30
CA THR A 123 -2.74 1.81 -0.46
C THR A 123 -3.95 2.67 -0.84
N LEU A 124 -5.04 2.07 -1.32
CA LEU A 124 -6.28 2.80 -1.61
C LEU A 124 -6.87 3.43 -0.34
N ALA A 125 -6.81 2.73 0.78
CA ALA A 125 -7.26 3.27 2.06
C ALA A 125 -6.35 4.42 2.55
N GLN A 126 -5.04 4.35 2.33
CA GLN A 126 -4.14 5.48 2.59
C GLN A 126 -4.49 6.69 1.73
N LEU A 127 -4.69 6.52 0.43
CA LEU A 127 -5.08 7.61 -0.47
C LEU A 127 -6.41 8.26 -0.04
N ALA A 128 -7.38 7.46 0.41
CA ALA A 128 -8.62 7.96 0.99
C ALA A 128 -8.37 8.75 2.30
N LEU A 129 -7.45 8.26 3.15
CA LEU A 129 -7.06 8.92 4.40
C LEU A 129 -6.36 10.27 4.15
N GLU A 130 -5.55 10.35 3.10
CA GLU A 130 -4.86 11.57 2.65
C GLU A 130 -5.79 12.57 1.97
N ASN A 131 -7.03 12.18 1.65
CA ASN A 131 -7.91 12.92 0.74
C ASN A 131 -7.19 13.24 -0.59
N ALA A 132 -6.54 12.23 -1.15
CA ALA A 132 -5.79 12.34 -2.39
C ALA A 132 -6.68 12.80 -3.56
N PRO A 133 -6.12 13.45 -4.60
CA PRO A 133 -6.87 13.80 -5.81
C PRO A 133 -7.57 12.59 -6.42
N THR A 134 -8.77 12.81 -6.95
CA THR A 134 -9.56 11.74 -7.58
C THR A 134 -8.79 11.04 -8.68
N GLU A 135 -8.07 11.79 -9.49
CA GLU A 135 -7.27 11.30 -10.61
C GLU A 135 -6.16 10.34 -10.14
N GLU A 136 -5.52 10.60 -8.99
CA GLU A 136 -4.51 9.72 -8.41
C GLU A 136 -5.14 8.41 -7.90
N ILE A 137 -6.32 8.49 -7.28
CA ILE A 137 -7.06 7.30 -6.83
C ILE A 137 -7.50 6.46 -8.03
N GLU A 138 -8.02 7.08 -9.08
CA GLU A 138 -8.46 6.39 -10.31
C GLU A 138 -7.31 5.71 -11.02
N GLU A 139 -6.12 6.34 -11.14
CA GLU A 139 -4.93 5.74 -11.72
C GLU A 139 -4.51 4.46 -10.97
N VAL A 140 -4.56 4.49 -9.64
CA VAL A 140 -4.26 3.32 -8.79
C VAL A 140 -5.34 2.23 -8.94
N LEU A 141 -6.61 2.61 -9.04
CA LEU A 141 -7.71 1.67 -9.27
C LEU A 141 -7.59 0.98 -10.62
N ASP A 142 -7.30 1.73 -11.69
CA ASP A 142 -7.10 1.18 -13.03
C ASP A 142 -5.96 0.17 -13.04
N PHE A 143 -4.84 0.51 -12.43
CA PHE A 143 -3.70 -0.39 -12.28
C PHE A 143 -4.08 -1.67 -11.52
N CYS A 144 -4.72 -1.54 -10.38
CA CYS A 144 -5.13 -2.67 -9.56
C CYS A 144 -6.10 -3.60 -10.31
N ILE A 145 -7.12 -3.04 -10.97
CA ILE A 145 -8.12 -3.81 -11.73
C ILE A 145 -7.46 -4.54 -12.90
N ALA A 146 -6.59 -3.86 -13.67
CA ALA A 146 -5.89 -4.47 -14.80
C ALA A 146 -5.00 -5.66 -14.38
N LEU A 147 -4.43 -5.59 -13.19
CA LEU A 147 -3.61 -6.67 -12.65
C LEU A 147 -4.40 -7.73 -11.88
N GLY A 148 -5.66 -7.47 -11.55
CA GLY A 148 -6.47 -8.34 -10.69
C GLY A 148 -6.12 -8.23 -9.22
N LEU A 149 -5.56 -7.09 -8.80
CA LEU A 149 -5.32 -6.77 -7.40
C LEU A 149 -6.61 -6.31 -6.71
N PRO A 150 -6.75 -6.53 -5.41
CA PRO A 150 -7.91 -6.12 -4.64
C PRO A 150 -8.11 -4.60 -4.64
N VAL A 151 -9.35 -4.17 -4.86
CA VAL A 151 -9.76 -2.76 -4.77
C VAL A 151 -10.86 -2.51 -3.74
N CYS A 152 -11.41 -3.59 -3.14
CA CYS A 152 -12.42 -3.50 -2.09
C CYS A 152 -12.25 -4.63 -1.06
N LEU A 153 -12.93 -4.52 0.07
CA LEU A 153 -12.87 -5.50 1.16
C LEU A 153 -13.34 -6.90 0.71
N ALA A 154 -14.33 -6.97 -0.17
CA ALA A 154 -14.80 -8.25 -0.70
C ALA A 154 -13.70 -9.00 -1.48
N ASP A 155 -12.81 -8.28 -2.16
CA ASP A 155 -11.70 -8.86 -2.93
C ASP A 155 -10.64 -9.50 -2.03
N ILE A 156 -10.59 -9.14 -0.75
CA ILE A 156 -9.72 -9.75 0.27
C ILE A 156 -10.50 -10.63 1.24
N GLY A 157 -11.70 -11.08 0.85
CA GLY A 157 -12.50 -12.06 1.58
C GLY A 157 -13.37 -11.51 2.71
N VAL A 158 -13.47 -10.19 2.83
CA VAL A 158 -14.32 -9.51 3.82
C VAL A 158 -15.61 -9.04 3.12
N ASN A 159 -16.58 -9.95 2.99
CA ASN A 159 -17.85 -9.64 2.31
C ASN A 159 -18.79 -8.75 3.15
N SER A 160 -18.59 -8.74 4.45
CA SER A 160 -19.26 -7.83 5.39
C SER A 160 -18.33 -7.61 6.57
N ILE A 161 -18.36 -6.42 7.11
CA ILE A 161 -17.61 -6.05 8.30
C ILE A 161 -18.55 -5.36 9.29
N THR A 162 -18.52 -5.77 10.53
CA THR A 162 -19.28 -5.14 11.61
C THR A 162 -18.53 -3.90 12.11
N ASP A 163 -19.23 -2.98 12.74
CA ASP A 163 -18.61 -1.81 13.38
C ASP A 163 -17.55 -2.20 14.42
N GLN A 164 -17.76 -3.31 15.11
CA GLN A 164 -16.80 -3.83 16.10
C GLN A 164 -15.52 -4.35 15.44
N GLU A 165 -15.63 -5.12 14.36
CA GLU A 165 -14.49 -5.63 13.60
C GLU A 165 -13.71 -4.48 12.95
N LEU A 166 -14.42 -3.55 12.30
CA LEU A 166 -13.80 -2.36 11.69
C LEU A 166 -13.04 -1.54 12.72
N ARG A 167 -13.62 -1.32 13.90
CA ARG A 167 -12.95 -0.64 14.99
C ARG A 167 -11.71 -1.39 15.45
N ALA A 168 -11.79 -2.71 15.61
CA ALA A 168 -10.64 -3.51 16.02
C ALA A 168 -9.50 -3.48 14.99
N VAL A 169 -9.82 -3.51 13.67
CA VAL A 169 -8.86 -3.32 12.58
C VAL A 169 -8.17 -1.97 12.70
N ALA A 170 -8.94 -0.91 12.86
CA ALA A 170 -8.42 0.45 12.94
C ALA A 170 -7.58 0.68 14.22
N GLU A 171 -8.01 0.15 15.36
CA GLU A 171 -7.25 0.20 16.63
C GLU A 171 -5.92 -0.54 16.48
N LYS A 172 -5.91 -1.72 15.84
CA LYS A 172 -4.68 -2.47 15.57
C LYS A 172 -3.74 -1.70 14.65
N ALA A 173 -4.25 -1.05 13.60
CA ALA A 173 -3.45 -0.22 12.69
C ALA A 173 -2.89 1.04 13.36
N CYS A 174 -3.40 1.43 14.53
CA CYS A 174 -3.01 2.64 15.25
C CYS A 174 -2.24 2.37 16.55
N ILE A 175 -1.79 1.15 16.82
CA ILE A 175 -0.94 0.92 17.99
C ILE A 175 0.39 1.67 17.86
N PRO A 176 1.08 1.99 18.97
CA PRO A 176 2.28 2.84 18.94
C PRO A 176 3.41 2.35 18.03
N GLU A 177 3.47 1.05 17.78
CA GLU A 177 4.50 0.39 16.98
C GLU A 177 4.24 0.45 15.47
N GLU A 178 3.01 0.83 15.07
CA GLU A 178 2.62 0.80 13.65
C GLU A 178 3.11 2.02 12.87
N SER A 179 3.32 1.79 11.58
CA SER A 179 3.84 2.79 10.64
C SER A 179 2.86 3.93 10.32
N VAL A 180 1.59 3.82 10.68
CA VAL A 180 0.59 4.87 10.47
C VAL A 180 1.00 6.22 11.06
N HIS A 181 1.84 6.21 12.09
CA HIS A 181 2.37 7.41 12.74
C HIS A 181 3.40 8.16 11.88
N SER A 182 3.78 7.61 10.72
CA SER A 182 4.59 8.29 9.69
C SER A 182 3.75 9.13 8.72
N MET A 183 2.44 9.20 8.89
CA MET A 183 1.60 10.12 8.09
C MET A 183 1.89 11.59 8.45
N PRO A 184 1.81 12.54 7.47
CA PRO A 184 2.12 13.95 7.67
C PRO A 184 1.03 14.74 8.43
N PHE A 185 0.07 14.04 9.03
CA PHE A 185 -1.01 14.60 9.84
C PHE A 185 -1.40 13.62 10.95
N PRO A 186 -2.08 14.08 12.01
CA PRO A 186 -2.54 13.20 13.08
C PRO A 186 -3.54 12.17 12.57
N VAL A 187 -3.29 10.90 12.88
CA VAL A 187 -4.17 9.77 12.52
C VAL A 187 -4.78 9.18 13.78
N THR A 188 -6.07 8.87 13.72
CA THR A 188 -6.82 8.19 14.78
C THR A 188 -7.48 6.93 14.25
N ALA A 189 -7.86 6.01 15.14
CA ALA A 189 -8.57 4.82 14.75
C ALA A 189 -9.90 5.14 14.03
N GLU A 190 -10.58 6.23 14.40
CA GLU A 190 -11.79 6.69 13.73
C GLU A 190 -11.50 7.13 12.29
N SER A 191 -10.39 7.86 12.06
CA SER A 191 -10.02 8.30 10.70
C SER A 191 -9.58 7.12 9.82
N VAL A 192 -8.88 6.12 10.39
CA VAL A 192 -8.52 4.89 9.68
C VAL A 192 -9.76 4.08 9.33
N ALA A 193 -10.71 3.90 10.27
CA ALA A 193 -11.97 3.20 10.01
C ALA A 193 -12.76 3.89 8.87
N ALA A 194 -12.86 5.22 8.90
CA ALA A 194 -13.52 5.99 7.86
C ALA A 194 -12.82 5.84 6.50
N ALA A 195 -11.49 5.84 6.46
CA ALA A 195 -10.71 5.66 5.26
C ALA A 195 -10.90 4.26 4.64
N ILE A 196 -10.91 3.20 5.45
CA ILE A 196 -11.16 1.82 5.00
C ILE A 196 -12.52 1.71 4.32
N ILE A 197 -13.60 2.20 4.96
CA ILE A 197 -14.95 2.16 4.39
C ILE A 197 -15.07 3.03 3.14
N THR A 198 -14.40 4.18 3.12
CA THR A 198 -14.39 5.07 1.96
C THR A 198 -13.70 4.39 0.77
N ALA A 199 -12.52 3.81 0.98
CA ALA A 199 -11.79 3.07 -0.05
C ALA A 199 -12.58 1.87 -0.57
N ASP A 200 -13.21 1.10 0.33
CA ASP A 200 -14.09 -0.02 -0.05
C ASP A 200 -15.23 0.45 -0.95
N ARG A 201 -15.88 1.56 -0.60
CA ARG A 201 -16.98 2.12 -1.39
C ARG A 201 -16.52 2.64 -2.73
N ILE A 202 -15.38 3.37 -2.78
CA ILE A 202 -14.79 3.88 -4.02
C ILE A 202 -14.44 2.70 -4.93
N GLY A 203 -13.66 1.74 -4.45
CA GLY A 203 -13.21 0.59 -5.22
C GLY A 203 -14.36 -0.27 -5.75
N SER A 204 -15.35 -0.57 -4.89
CA SER A 204 -16.55 -1.32 -5.30
C SER A 204 -17.36 -0.59 -6.38
N SER A 205 -17.53 0.73 -6.26
CA SER A 205 -18.28 1.52 -7.23
C SER A 205 -17.53 1.63 -8.56
N TYR A 206 -16.24 1.88 -8.53
CA TYR A 206 -15.38 1.99 -9.71
C TYR A 206 -15.35 0.68 -10.49
N LYS A 207 -15.11 -0.43 -9.81
CA LYS A 207 -15.11 -1.77 -10.40
C LYS A 207 -16.43 -2.12 -11.09
N ASN A 208 -17.56 -1.75 -10.49
CA ASN A 208 -18.87 -1.99 -11.10
C ASN A 208 -19.11 -1.14 -12.35
N CYS A 209 -18.59 0.08 -12.41
CA CYS A 209 -18.65 0.90 -13.62
C CYS A 209 -17.81 0.30 -14.74
N CYS A 210 -16.56 -0.11 -14.45
CA CYS A 210 -15.68 -0.74 -15.45
C CYS A 210 -16.18 -2.09 -16.00
N LEU A 211 -17.02 -2.81 -15.25
CA LEU A 211 -17.59 -4.09 -15.70
C LEU A 211 -18.93 -3.93 -16.47
N ALA A 212 -19.48 -2.72 -16.53
CA ALA A 212 -20.74 -2.43 -17.18
C ALA A 212 -20.58 -1.97 -18.65
N ASP A 213 -19.36 -1.65 -19.07
CA ASP A 213 -18.96 -1.29 -20.43
C ASP A 213 -18.32 -2.50 -21.15
#